data_9bd21cc814dc3820acea8c34556f6849
#
_entry.id   9bd21cc814dc3820acea8c34556f6849
#
_cell.length_a   1.000
_cell.length_b   1.000
_cell.length_c   1.000
_cell.angle_alpha   90.00
_cell.angle_beta   90.00
_cell.angle_gamma   90.00
#
_symmetry.space_group_name_H-M   'P 1'
#
loop_
_entity.id
_entity.type
_entity.pdbx_description
1 polymer ?
#
loop_
_entity_poly.entity_id
_entity_poly.type
_entity_poly.pdbx_seq_one_letter_code
_entity_poly.pdbx_strand_id
1 'polypeptide(L)'
;MRRGEQQGDPPIFDSAFRDRLAKLFAWRRDVRRFKPDQVPSRLIEELLGLAALAPSVGNSQPWRFVSVETLSAREEVIANFNACNAAALASYEGERAALYASLKLSGLREAPVHLAVFCDHATEAGSGLGRKTMPEALDYSVVAAIHTFWLCARAENLGV
;
A
#
# COMPACT_ATOMS: atom_id res chain seq x y z
N MET A 1 -12.76 1.39 -15.07
CA MET A 1 -13.90 2.31 -14.83
C MET A 1 -13.68 3.56 -15.69
N ARG A 2 -14.50 3.80 -16.73
CA ARG A 2 -14.43 5.04 -17.48
C ARG A 2 -14.71 6.17 -16.49
N ARG A 3 -14.03 7.32 -16.59
CA ARG A 3 -14.44 8.54 -15.89
C ARG A 3 -15.87 8.85 -16.35
N GLY A 4 -16.84 8.20 -15.68
CA GLY A 4 -18.24 8.57 -15.79
C GLY A 4 -18.34 9.99 -15.26
N GLU A 5 -18.99 10.81 -16.02
CA GLU A 5 -19.39 12.15 -15.72
C GLU A 5 -19.70 12.29 -14.24
N GLN A 6 -18.87 13.03 -13.52
CA GLN A 6 -19.25 13.59 -12.23
C GLN A 6 -20.33 14.62 -12.54
N GLN A 7 -21.58 14.15 -12.65
CA GLN A 7 -22.74 15.01 -12.79
C GLN A 7 -22.99 15.64 -11.42
N GLY A 8 -22.59 16.87 -11.28
CA GLY A 8 -22.83 17.69 -10.08
C GLY A 8 -21.70 18.72 -9.88
N ASP A 9 -21.98 19.71 -9.09
CA ASP A 9 -20.98 20.68 -8.66
C ASP A 9 -19.86 19.98 -7.87
N PRO A 10 -18.60 20.42 -7.99
CA PRO A 10 -17.50 19.85 -7.24
C PRO A 10 -17.77 19.97 -5.73
N PRO A 11 -17.43 18.95 -4.91
CA PRO A 11 -17.66 19.00 -3.47
C PRO A 11 -16.87 20.16 -2.84
N ILE A 12 -17.49 20.87 -1.92
CA ILE A 12 -16.84 21.91 -1.11
C ILE A 12 -16.29 21.26 0.16
N PHE A 13 -14.99 21.36 0.35
CA PHE A 13 -14.30 20.88 1.54
C PHE A 13 -14.18 22.02 2.58
N ASP A 14 -14.93 21.92 3.67
CA ASP A 14 -14.92 22.90 4.76
C ASP A 14 -13.64 22.84 5.61
N SER A 15 -13.51 23.77 6.57
CA SER A 15 -12.36 23.80 7.47
C SER A 15 -12.28 22.55 8.36
N ALA A 16 -13.43 22.04 8.83
CA ALA A 16 -13.48 20.86 9.67
C ALA A 16 -13.00 19.61 8.93
N PHE A 17 -13.32 19.49 7.66
CA PHE A 17 -12.78 18.40 6.80
C PHE A 17 -11.25 18.53 6.67
N ARG A 18 -10.73 19.74 6.36
CA ARG A 18 -9.28 19.97 6.24
C ARG A 18 -8.53 19.66 7.52
N ASP A 19 -9.07 20.01 8.67
CA ASP A 19 -8.48 19.71 9.97
C ASP A 19 -8.45 18.20 10.25
N ARG A 20 -9.52 17.47 9.91
CA ARG A 20 -9.56 16.00 10.01
C ARG A 20 -8.56 15.34 9.07
N LEU A 21 -8.45 15.83 7.85
CA LEU A 21 -7.47 15.33 6.86
C LEU A 21 -6.03 15.54 7.35
N ALA A 22 -5.72 16.72 7.88
CA ALA A 22 -4.40 16.99 8.47
C ALA A 22 -4.10 16.05 9.66
N LYS A 23 -5.08 15.78 10.51
CA LYS A 23 -4.95 14.80 11.60
C LYS A 23 -4.73 13.39 11.07
N LEU A 24 -5.42 12.99 10.00
CA LEU A 24 -5.22 11.67 9.38
C LEU A 24 -3.77 11.50 8.91
N PHE A 25 -3.21 12.47 8.20
CA PHE A 25 -1.80 12.45 7.80
C PHE A 25 -0.86 12.38 9.00
N ALA A 26 -1.12 13.17 10.05
CA ALA A 26 -0.31 13.19 11.26
C ALA A 26 -0.39 11.87 12.05
N TRP A 27 -1.51 11.18 12.03
CA TRP A 27 -1.74 9.93 12.75
C TRP A 27 -1.36 8.66 11.99
N ARG A 28 -1.21 8.73 10.66
CA ARG A 28 -0.70 7.59 9.91
C ARG A 28 0.69 7.19 10.43
N ARG A 29 0.87 5.94 10.75
CA ARG A 29 2.14 5.36 11.20
C ARG A 29 2.35 4.01 10.53
N ASP A 30 3.59 3.64 10.36
CA ASP A 30 4.02 2.30 10.03
C ASP A 30 3.74 1.37 11.22
N VAL A 31 2.77 0.47 11.07
CA VAL A 31 2.34 -0.43 12.14
C VAL A 31 3.10 -1.75 12.00
N ARG A 32 3.73 -2.20 13.09
CA ARG A 32 4.57 -3.41 13.12
C ARG A 32 3.99 -4.53 13.96
N ARG A 33 2.98 -4.23 14.76
CA ARG A 33 2.29 -5.20 15.62
C ARG A 33 0.80 -5.07 15.35
N PHE A 34 0.17 -6.21 15.04
CA PHE A 34 -1.23 -6.25 14.67
C PHE A 34 -2.04 -7.08 15.65
N LYS A 35 -3.31 -6.73 15.76
CA LYS A 35 -4.31 -7.60 16.38
C LYS A 35 -4.72 -8.66 15.35
N PRO A 36 -5.00 -9.90 15.79
CA PRO A 36 -5.43 -10.97 14.90
C PRO A 36 -6.91 -10.90 14.50
N ASP A 37 -7.60 -9.83 14.92
CA ASP A 37 -9.03 -9.65 14.67
C ASP A 37 -9.29 -9.61 13.14
N GLN A 38 -10.29 -10.36 12.71
CA GLN A 38 -10.64 -10.45 11.30
C GLN A 38 -11.12 -9.10 10.77
N VAL A 39 -10.65 -8.73 9.59
CA VAL A 39 -11.14 -7.56 8.85
C VAL A 39 -12.16 -8.05 7.81
N PRO A 40 -13.38 -7.49 7.78
CA PRO A 40 -14.37 -7.89 6.80
C PRO A 40 -13.86 -7.73 5.36
N SER A 41 -14.02 -8.76 4.53
CA SER A 41 -13.56 -8.72 3.13
C SER A 41 -14.19 -7.57 2.35
N ARG A 42 -15.46 -7.25 2.63
CA ARG A 42 -16.13 -6.10 2.04
C ARG A 42 -15.40 -4.78 2.31
N LEU A 43 -14.88 -4.58 3.54
CA LEU A 43 -14.11 -3.38 3.87
C LEU A 43 -12.81 -3.34 3.07
N ILE A 44 -12.12 -4.48 2.91
CA ILE A 44 -10.91 -4.55 2.08
C ILE A 44 -11.24 -4.17 0.62
N GLU A 45 -12.34 -4.68 0.07
CA GLU A 45 -12.80 -4.34 -1.29
C GLU A 45 -13.09 -2.84 -1.44
N GLU A 46 -13.77 -2.24 -0.46
CA GLU A 46 -14.04 -0.79 -0.42
C GLU A 46 -12.74 0.02 -0.39
N LEU A 47 -11.76 -0.37 0.44
CA LEU A 47 -10.45 0.27 0.52
C LEU A 47 -9.65 0.14 -0.79
N LEU A 48 -9.69 -1.04 -1.43
CA LEU A 48 -9.06 -1.25 -2.74
C LEU A 48 -9.74 -0.40 -3.82
N GLY A 49 -11.06 -0.26 -3.76
CA GLY A 49 -11.81 0.64 -4.64
C GLY A 49 -11.35 2.11 -4.51
N LEU A 50 -11.11 2.57 -3.29
CA LEU A 50 -10.58 3.92 -3.04
C LEU A 50 -9.11 4.03 -3.51
N ALA A 51 -8.28 3.02 -3.27
CA ALA A 51 -6.91 2.99 -3.76
C ALA A 51 -6.83 3.10 -5.29
N ALA A 52 -7.79 2.52 -6.00
CA ALA A 52 -7.88 2.59 -7.46
C ALA A 52 -8.22 3.99 -8.00
N LEU A 53 -8.60 4.94 -7.15
CA LEU A 53 -8.79 6.35 -7.50
C LEU A 53 -7.47 7.14 -7.50
N ALA A 54 -6.37 6.54 -7.07
CA ALA A 54 -5.06 7.18 -7.10
C ALA A 54 -4.69 7.64 -8.52
N PRO A 55 -3.94 8.75 -8.66
CA PRO A 55 -3.44 9.15 -9.96
C PRO A 55 -2.43 8.15 -10.50
N SER A 56 -2.41 7.99 -11.82
CA SER A 56 -1.40 7.17 -12.50
C SER A 56 -0.95 7.81 -13.81
N VAL A 57 0.29 7.57 -14.19
CA VAL A 57 0.84 8.09 -15.45
C VAL A 57 -0.01 7.61 -16.62
N GLY A 58 -0.44 8.53 -17.47
CA GLY A 58 -1.30 8.22 -18.60
C GLY A 58 -2.63 7.53 -18.24
N ASN A 59 -3.04 7.57 -16.96
CA ASN A 59 -4.17 6.80 -16.43
C ASN A 59 -4.02 5.28 -16.65
N SER A 60 -2.79 4.78 -16.57
CA SER A 60 -2.42 3.38 -16.85
C SER A 60 -2.84 2.39 -15.78
N GLN A 61 -3.04 2.84 -14.55
CA GLN A 61 -3.46 2.03 -13.40
C GLN A 61 -2.65 0.70 -13.29
N PRO A 62 -1.32 0.77 -13.16
CA PRO A 62 -0.45 -0.38 -13.31
C PRO A 62 -0.42 -1.29 -12.06
N TRP A 63 -1.11 -0.94 -11.00
CA TRP A 63 -1.15 -1.72 -9.76
C TRP A 63 -1.92 -3.02 -9.91
N ARG A 64 -1.40 -4.07 -9.28
CA ARG A 64 -2.06 -5.35 -9.12
C ARG A 64 -2.01 -5.70 -7.63
N PHE A 65 -3.17 -5.68 -6.97
CA PHE A 65 -3.32 -6.12 -5.59
C PHE A 65 -3.68 -7.59 -5.57
N VAL A 66 -2.91 -8.38 -4.83
CA VAL A 66 -3.10 -9.83 -4.70
C VAL A 66 -3.22 -10.19 -3.23
N SER A 67 -4.31 -10.84 -2.88
CA SER A 67 -4.53 -11.34 -1.52
C SER A 67 -3.65 -12.56 -1.26
N VAL A 68 -2.87 -12.54 -0.16
CA VAL A 68 -2.05 -13.67 0.28
C VAL A 68 -2.81 -14.42 1.37
N GLU A 69 -3.69 -15.34 0.96
CA GLU A 69 -4.69 -15.94 1.85
C GLU A 69 -4.21 -17.26 2.46
N THR A 70 -3.53 -18.11 1.67
CA THR A 70 -3.14 -19.43 2.15
C THR A 70 -1.97 -19.37 3.11
N LEU A 71 -1.97 -20.26 4.10
CA LEU A 71 -0.86 -20.38 5.05
C LEU A 71 0.48 -20.61 4.34
N SER A 72 0.49 -21.48 3.33
CA SER A 72 1.69 -21.76 2.53
C SER A 72 2.25 -20.50 1.86
N ALA A 73 1.40 -19.71 1.18
CA ALA A 73 1.84 -18.47 0.55
C ALA A 73 2.37 -17.46 1.57
N ARG A 74 1.74 -17.35 2.74
CA ARG A 74 2.23 -16.49 3.83
C ARG A 74 3.58 -16.96 4.36
N GLU A 75 3.78 -18.26 4.51
CA GLU A 75 5.06 -18.84 4.95
C GLU A 75 6.17 -18.58 3.92
N GLU A 76 5.89 -18.66 2.62
CA GLU A 76 6.83 -18.33 1.57
C GLU A 76 7.25 -16.85 1.62
N VAL A 77 6.30 -15.93 1.81
CA VAL A 77 6.60 -14.49 2.00
C VAL A 77 7.49 -14.28 3.22
N ILE A 78 7.18 -14.93 4.34
CA ILE A 78 7.96 -14.82 5.58
C ILE A 78 9.36 -15.40 5.39
N ALA A 79 9.49 -16.55 4.72
CA ALA A 79 10.78 -17.18 4.43
C ALA A 79 11.66 -16.28 3.54
N ASN A 80 11.08 -15.71 2.49
CA ASN A 80 11.76 -14.75 1.62
C ASN A 80 12.23 -13.51 2.40
N PHE A 81 11.34 -12.93 3.20
CA PHE A 81 11.69 -11.80 4.07
C PHE A 81 12.86 -12.13 5.00
N ASN A 82 12.83 -13.29 5.67
CA ASN A 82 13.89 -13.68 6.60
C ASN A 82 15.23 -13.86 5.89
N ALA A 83 15.24 -14.44 4.69
CA ALA A 83 16.45 -14.59 3.88
C ALA A 83 17.04 -13.23 3.47
N CYS A 84 16.20 -12.32 2.95
CA CYS A 84 16.62 -10.97 2.58
C CYS A 84 17.09 -10.17 3.78
N ASN A 85 16.40 -10.29 4.92
CA ASN A 85 16.76 -9.60 6.16
C ASN A 85 18.10 -10.09 6.72
N ALA A 86 18.37 -11.38 6.67
CA ALA A 86 19.66 -11.95 7.09
C ALA A 86 20.79 -11.47 6.19
N ALA A 87 20.59 -11.41 4.88
CA ALA A 87 21.56 -10.90 3.93
C ALA A 87 21.84 -9.40 4.16
N ALA A 88 20.79 -8.61 4.38
CA ALA A 88 20.92 -7.19 4.69
C ALA A 88 21.64 -6.96 6.02
N LEU A 89 21.31 -7.72 7.07
CA LEU A 89 21.95 -7.61 8.38
C LEU A 89 23.46 -7.87 8.29
N ALA A 90 23.90 -8.81 7.46
CA ALA A 90 25.31 -9.11 7.25
C ALA A 90 26.12 -7.93 6.64
N SER A 91 25.44 -6.94 6.07
CA SER A 91 26.07 -5.73 5.51
C SER A 91 26.24 -4.59 6.52
N TYR A 92 25.72 -4.72 7.74
CA TYR A 92 25.81 -3.72 8.80
C TYR A 92 26.77 -4.14 9.90
N GLU A 93 27.39 -3.15 10.53
CA GLU A 93 28.31 -3.34 11.67
C GLU A 93 27.89 -2.47 12.87
N GLY A 94 28.34 -2.85 14.08
CA GLY A 94 28.19 -2.08 15.30
C GLY A 94 26.72 -1.79 15.67
N GLU A 95 26.45 -0.57 16.10
CA GLU A 95 25.11 -0.14 16.56
C GLU A 95 24.03 -0.23 15.46
N ARG A 96 24.40 -0.03 14.20
CA ARG A 96 23.48 -0.15 13.06
C ARG A 96 23.00 -1.60 12.87
N ALA A 97 23.89 -2.57 13.04
CA ALA A 97 23.53 -3.98 12.99
C ALA A 97 22.58 -4.36 14.14
N ALA A 98 22.85 -3.87 15.35
CA ALA A 98 21.98 -4.08 16.51
C ALA A 98 20.59 -3.46 16.31
N LEU A 99 20.54 -2.23 15.80
CA LEU A 99 19.28 -1.56 15.48
C LEU A 99 18.52 -2.34 14.41
N TYR A 100 19.15 -2.73 13.32
CA TYR A 100 18.51 -3.48 12.23
C TYR A 100 18.00 -4.83 12.70
N ALA A 101 18.78 -5.56 13.51
CA ALA A 101 18.37 -6.83 14.10
C ALA A 101 17.16 -6.70 15.04
N SER A 102 16.95 -5.52 15.64
CA SER A 102 15.80 -5.23 16.50
C SER A 102 14.51 -4.98 15.72
N LEU A 103 14.60 -4.69 14.41
CA LEU A 103 13.45 -4.44 13.52
C LEU A 103 12.73 -5.76 13.20
N LYS A 104 11.93 -6.23 14.15
CA LYS A 104 11.12 -7.44 13.97
C LYS A 104 9.84 -7.09 13.21
N LEU A 105 9.60 -7.76 12.09
CA LEU A 105 8.34 -7.69 11.36
C LEU A 105 7.37 -8.78 11.83
N SER A 106 7.03 -8.75 13.11
CA SER A 106 6.01 -9.64 13.70
C SER A 106 4.68 -9.55 12.95
N GLY A 107 4.40 -8.40 12.35
CA GLY A 107 3.20 -8.13 11.56
C GLY A 107 2.98 -9.13 10.42
N LEU A 108 4.03 -9.67 9.80
CA LEU A 108 3.89 -10.73 8.79
C LEU A 108 3.26 -12.02 9.32
N ARG A 109 3.26 -12.23 10.63
CA ARG A 109 2.62 -13.40 11.28
C ARG A 109 1.29 -13.04 11.93
N GLU A 110 1.17 -11.81 12.44
CA GLU A 110 0.05 -11.37 13.25
C GLU A 110 -1.10 -10.79 12.42
N ALA A 111 -0.78 -10.10 11.30
CA ALA A 111 -1.79 -9.41 10.50
C ALA A 111 -2.80 -10.41 9.90
N PRO A 112 -4.12 -10.15 10.07
CA PRO A 112 -5.16 -11.02 9.54
C PRO A 112 -5.25 -10.95 8.01
N VAL A 113 -4.85 -9.82 7.42
CA VAL A 113 -4.87 -9.59 5.96
C VAL A 113 -3.47 -9.30 5.46
N HIS A 114 -3.10 -9.97 4.37
CA HIS A 114 -1.87 -9.68 3.63
C HIS A 114 -2.21 -9.36 2.19
N LEU A 115 -1.71 -8.23 1.70
CA LEU A 115 -1.84 -7.82 0.31
C LEU A 115 -0.44 -7.69 -0.29
N ALA A 116 -0.16 -8.48 -1.33
CA ALA A 116 0.99 -8.24 -2.19
C ALA A 116 0.60 -7.24 -3.28
N VAL A 117 1.46 -6.27 -3.55
CA VAL A 117 1.20 -5.24 -4.56
C VAL A 117 2.30 -5.28 -5.61
N PHE A 118 1.90 -5.43 -6.85
CA PHE A 118 2.81 -5.51 -7.99
C PHE A 118 2.58 -4.36 -8.96
N CYS A 119 3.65 -3.96 -9.64
CA CYS A 119 3.59 -3.06 -10.78
C CYS A 119 3.56 -3.88 -12.07
N ASP A 120 2.51 -3.70 -12.86
CA ASP A 120 2.43 -4.28 -14.20
C ASP A 120 3.14 -3.36 -15.21
N HIS A 121 4.43 -3.60 -15.38
CA HIS A 121 5.25 -2.84 -16.35
C HIS A 121 4.87 -3.14 -17.81
N ALA A 122 4.13 -4.22 -18.07
CA ALA A 122 3.69 -4.58 -19.42
C ALA A 122 2.31 -3.99 -19.77
N THR A 123 1.67 -3.26 -18.85
CA THR A 123 0.34 -2.68 -19.11
C THR A 123 0.33 -1.85 -20.40
N GLU A 124 -0.66 -2.07 -21.25
CA GLU A 124 -0.90 -1.24 -22.45
C GLU A 124 -1.86 -0.08 -22.19
N ALA A 125 -2.49 -0.06 -21.00
CA ALA A 125 -3.37 1.02 -20.61
C ALA A 125 -2.61 2.36 -20.59
N GLY A 126 -3.31 3.45 -20.97
CA GLY A 126 -2.72 4.79 -21.00
C GLY A 126 -1.83 5.04 -22.22
N SER A 127 -1.86 4.18 -23.24
CA SER A 127 -1.16 4.36 -24.53
C SER A 127 0.35 4.63 -24.38
N GLY A 128 0.97 4.16 -23.29
CA GLY A 128 2.38 4.34 -23.02
C GLY A 128 2.81 5.77 -22.69
N LEU A 129 1.86 6.66 -22.38
CA LEU A 129 2.16 8.04 -22.01
C LEU A 129 3.08 8.10 -20.79
N GLY A 130 4.11 8.92 -20.87
CA GLY A 130 5.09 9.17 -19.80
C GLY A 130 6.14 8.08 -19.62
N ARG A 131 5.83 6.80 -19.79
CA ARG A 131 6.78 5.70 -19.52
C ARG A 131 7.97 5.61 -20.47
N LYS A 132 7.90 6.22 -21.68
CA LYS A 132 9.03 6.25 -22.61
C LYS A 132 10.14 7.21 -22.16
N THR A 133 9.77 8.28 -21.44
CA THR A 133 10.69 9.30 -20.95
C THR A 133 11.03 9.11 -19.47
N MET A 134 10.15 8.44 -18.70
CA MET A 134 10.26 8.16 -17.28
C MET A 134 9.67 6.79 -16.98
N PRO A 135 10.41 5.70 -17.22
CA PRO A 135 9.93 4.32 -16.98
C PRO A 135 9.42 4.10 -15.54
N GLU A 136 10.04 4.74 -14.56
CA GLU A 136 9.72 4.65 -13.13
C GLU A 136 8.36 5.26 -12.79
N ALA A 137 7.73 6.00 -13.70
CA ALA A 137 6.43 6.62 -13.46
C ALA A 137 5.30 5.59 -13.22
N LEU A 138 5.48 4.35 -13.71
CA LEU A 138 4.56 3.25 -13.38
C LEU A 138 4.70 2.85 -11.92
N ASP A 139 5.91 2.72 -11.39
CA ASP A 139 6.17 2.38 -9.99
C ASP A 139 5.68 3.49 -9.07
N TYR A 140 5.90 4.77 -9.42
CA TYR A 140 5.36 5.90 -8.66
C TYR A 140 3.82 5.90 -8.64
N SER A 141 3.19 5.45 -9.71
CA SER A 141 1.74 5.29 -9.76
C SER A 141 1.26 4.22 -8.77
N VAL A 142 1.99 3.10 -8.67
CA VAL A 142 1.70 2.04 -7.68
C VAL A 142 1.90 2.56 -6.25
N VAL A 143 2.97 3.30 -5.99
CA VAL A 143 3.23 3.93 -4.68
C VAL A 143 2.09 4.88 -4.30
N ALA A 144 1.55 5.66 -5.25
CA ALA A 144 0.41 6.52 -5.00
C ALA A 144 -0.84 5.71 -4.58
N ALA A 145 -1.11 4.58 -5.24
CA ALA A 145 -2.22 3.70 -4.89
C ALA A 145 -2.03 3.06 -3.51
N ILE A 146 -0.83 2.59 -3.18
CA ILE A 146 -0.50 2.06 -1.85
C ILE A 146 -0.71 3.14 -0.78
N HIS A 147 -0.23 4.35 -1.00
CA HIS A 147 -0.39 5.45 -0.05
C HIS A 147 -1.87 5.82 0.14
N THR A 148 -2.65 5.82 -0.93
CA THR A 148 -4.10 6.06 -0.85
C THR A 148 -4.78 4.98 -0.03
N PHE A 149 -4.48 3.69 -0.29
CA PHE A 149 -4.95 2.57 0.53
C PHE A 149 -4.62 2.75 2.01
N TRP A 150 -3.38 3.11 2.31
CA TRP A 150 -2.91 3.31 3.69
C TRP A 150 -3.68 4.40 4.43
N LEU A 151 -3.91 5.55 3.77
CA LEU A 151 -4.70 6.63 4.36
C LEU A 151 -6.15 6.22 4.61
N CYS A 152 -6.77 5.54 3.64
CA CYS A 152 -8.13 5.04 3.77
C CYS A 152 -8.25 4.00 4.88
N ALA A 153 -7.32 3.05 4.97
CA ALA A 153 -7.26 2.07 6.03
C ALA A 153 -7.11 2.74 7.41
N ARG A 154 -6.25 3.78 7.51
CA ARG A 154 -6.10 4.54 8.75
C ARG A 154 -7.38 5.29 9.13
N ALA A 155 -8.15 5.79 8.18
CA ALA A 155 -9.45 6.41 8.43
C ALA A 155 -10.47 5.43 9.03
N GLU A 156 -10.36 4.13 8.68
CA GLU A 156 -11.13 3.03 9.25
C GLU A 156 -10.51 2.44 10.53
N ASN A 157 -9.56 3.14 11.15
CA ASN A 157 -8.81 2.70 12.33
C ASN A 157 -8.01 1.41 12.15
N LEU A 158 -7.73 1.02 10.92
CA LEU A 158 -6.83 -0.08 10.62
C LEU A 158 -5.37 0.40 10.59
N GLY A 159 -4.46 -0.48 11.01
CA GLY A 159 -3.02 -0.32 10.83
C GLY A 159 -2.55 -0.96 9.53
N VAL A 160 -1.59 -0.33 8.86
CA VAL A 160 -0.90 -0.86 7.69
C VAL A 160 0.60 -0.65 7.88
#